data_cbe4f43a8299b05fc1e38c89f7ec3853
#
_entry.id   cbe4f43a8299b05fc1e38c89f7ec3853
#
_cell.length_a   1.000
_cell.length_b   1.000
_cell.length_c   1.000
_cell.angle_alpha   90.00
_cell.angle_beta   90.00
_cell.angle_gamma   90.00
#
_symmetry.space_group_name_H-M   'P 1'
#
loop_
_entity.id
_entity.type
_entity.pdbx_description
1 polymer ?
#
loop_
_entity_poly.entity_id
_entity_poly.type
_entity_poly.pdbx_seq_one_letter_code
_entity_poly.pdbx_strand_id
1 'polypeptide(L)'
;MVRIVNLFDIKKGSRLTKEQMKPGNVRFIGSSSRDNGVTAFVGNTEKLHPSNTITVSYNGSVGEAFYQDEAFWASDDINVLYPKFEIDFY
;
A
#
# COMPACT_ATOMS: atom_id res chain seq x y z
N MET A 1 15.84 -17.42 14.18
CA MET A 1 14.76 -17.14 13.21
C MET A 1 14.42 -15.67 13.20
N VAL A 2 14.36 -15.07 12.05
CA VAL A 2 14.03 -13.65 11.92
C VAL A 2 12.52 -13.52 11.74
N ARG A 3 11.89 -12.69 12.55
CA ARG A 3 10.46 -12.40 12.41
C ARG A 3 10.27 -11.28 11.41
N ILE A 4 9.13 -11.30 10.73
CA ILE A 4 8.80 -10.25 9.76
C ILE A 4 8.81 -8.86 10.39
N VAL A 5 8.36 -8.77 11.65
CA VAL A 5 8.33 -7.50 12.38
C VAL A 5 9.73 -6.92 12.64
N ASN A 6 10.77 -7.74 12.54
CA ASN A 6 12.15 -7.29 12.68
C ASN A 6 12.73 -6.78 11.36
N LEU A 7 12.07 -7.09 10.24
CA LEU A 7 12.52 -6.71 8.90
C LEU A 7 11.72 -5.54 8.33
N PHE A 8 10.53 -5.30 8.85
CA PHE A 8 9.64 -4.29 8.32
C PHE A 8 9.07 -3.40 9.42
N ASP A 9 8.89 -2.13 9.11
CA ASP A 9 8.01 -1.25 9.87
C ASP A 9 6.62 -1.35 9.27
N ILE A 10 5.60 -1.45 10.10
CA ILE A 10 4.22 -1.56 9.64
C ILE A 10 3.53 -0.21 9.86
N LYS A 11 3.01 0.37 8.80
CA LYS A 11 2.26 1.61 8.85
C LYS A 11 0.87 1.40 8.27
N LYS A 12 -0.11 2.00 8.91
CA LYS A 12 -1.48 1.92 8.45
C LYS A 12 -1.73 2.94 7.34
N GLY A 13 -2.58 2.57 6.37
CA GLY A 13 -3.01 3.50 5.35
C GLY A 13 -3.93 4.58 5.90
N SER A 14 -4.33 5.50 5.05
CA SER A 14 -5.16 6.65 5.40
C SER A 14 -6.44 6.65 4.59
N ARG A 15 -7.56 6.91 5.27
CA ARG A 15 -8.85 6.97 4.61
C ARG A 15 -8.91 8.10 3.60
N LEU A 16 -9.47 7.81 2.43
CA LEU A 16 -9.74 8.81 1.39
C LEU A 16 -11.10 8.49 0.79
N THR A 17 -12.07 9.34 1.05
CA THR A 17 -13.42 9.14 0.54
C THR A 17 -13.50 9.54 -0.93
N LYS A 18 -14.55 9.07 -1.62
CA LYS A 18 -14.74 9.41 -3.03
C LYS A 18 -14.85 10.92 -3.26
N GLU A 19 -15.47 11.63 -2.34
CA GLU A 19 -15.61 13.08 -2.43
C GLU A 19 -14.26 13.80 -2.30
N GLN A 20 -13.31 13.19 -1.64
CA GLN A 20 -11.98 13.76 -1.44
C GLN A 20 -11.01 13.40 -2.56
N MET A 21 -11.33 12.38 -3.35
CA MET A 21 -10.46 11.94 -4.43
C MET A 21 -10.41 12.95 -5.56
N LYS A 22 -9.19 13.27 -5.98
CA LYS A 22 -8.94 14.16 -7.13
C LYS A 22 -8.48 13.30 -8.30
N PRO A 23 -8.75 13.72 -9.55
CA PRO A 23 -8.24 13.00 -10.72
C PRO A 23 -6.72 13.00 -10.75
N GLY A 24 -6.12 11.88 -11.15
CA GLY A 24 -4.68 11.79 -11.27
C GLY A 24 -4.22 10.40 -11.60
N ASN A 25 -2.91 10.18 -11.48
CA ASN A 25 -2.27 8.93 -11.84
C ASN A 25 -1.63 8.20 -10.67
N VAL A 26 -1.88 8.64 -9.45
CA VAL A 26 -1.36 7.98 -8.25
C VAL A 26 -2.22 6.76 -7.95
N ARG A 27 -1.57 5.61 -7.72
CA ARG A 27 -2.29 4.38 -7.38
C ARG A 27 -2.99 4.55 -6.04
N PHE A 28 -4.26 4.18 -5.98
CA PHE A 28 -5.00 4.06 -4.72
C PHE A 28 -5.17 2.59 -4.43
N ILE A 29 -4.53 2.12 -3.36
CA ILE A 29 -4.53 0.71 -2.99
C ILE A 29 -5.64 0.46 -1.98
N GLY A 30 -6.51 -0.47 -2.31
CA GLY A 30 -7.60 -0.89 -1.45
C GLY A 30 -7.64 -2.41 -1.28
N SER A 31 -8.67 -2.91 -0.60
CA SER A 31 -8.87 -4.34 -0.40
C SER A 31 -9.31 -4.98 -1.71
N SER A 32 -8.35 -5.48 -2.46
CA SER A 32 -8.59 -6.15 -3.73
C SER A 32 -7.55 -7.24 -3.92
N SER A 33 -7.97 -8.35 -4.51
CA SER A 33 -7.05 -9.43 -4.91
C SER A 33 -6.61 -9.31 -6.36
N ARG A 34 -6.98 -8.22 -7.03
CA ARG A 34 -6.68 -7.98 -8.45
C ARG A 34 -5.87 -6.72 -8.64
N ASP A 35 -5.22 -6.63 -9.78
CA ASP A 35 -4.56 -5.41 -10.26
C ASP A 35 -3.56 -4.83 -9.23
N ASN A 36 -2.81 -5.71 -8.58
CA ASN A 36 -1.82 -5.33 -7.59
C ASN A 36 -2.43 -4.52 -6.43
N GLY A 37 -3.71 -4.73 -6.15
CA GLY A 37 -4.44 -4.01 -5.12
C GLY A 37 -4.92 -2.63 -5.55
N VAL A 38 -4.65 -2.21 -6.78
CA VAL A 38 -5.06 -0.89 -7.27
C VAL A 38 -6.55 -0.90 -7.55
N THR A 39 -7.30 -0.06 -6.82
CA THR A 39 -8.75 0.07 -6.99
C THR A 39 -9.15 1.37 -7.66
N ALA A 40 -8.25 2.35 -7.70
CA ALA A 40 -8.51 3.63 -8.35
C ALA A 40 -7.19 4.34 -8.62
N PHE A 41 -7.25 5.45 -9.36
CA PHE A 41 -6.13 6.36 -9.55
C PHE A 41 -6.56 7.74 -9.09
N VAL A 42 -5.72 8.39 -8.29
CA VAL A 42 -6.06 9.68 -7.68
C VAL A 42 -4.92 10.68 -7.87
N GLY A 43 -5.23 11.96 -7.68
CA GLY A 43 -4.23 13.01 -7.71
C GLY A 43 -3.81 13.50 -6.34
N ASN A 44 -4.35 12.90 -5.28
CA ASN A 44 -4.02 13.28 -3.90
C ASN A 44 -2.61 12.84 -3.56
N THR A 45 -1.81 13.72 -2.96
CA THR A 45 -0.41 13.45 -2.67
C THR A 45 -0.02 13.74 -1.22
N GLU A 46 -0.98 14.07 -0.36
CA GLU A 46 -0.70 14.51 1.00
C GLU A 46 -0.14 13.40 1.89
N LYS A 47 -0.52 12.15 1.62
CA LYS A 47 -0.16 11.00 2.46
C LYS A 47 0.28 9.83 1.61
N LEU A 48 1.26 10.03 0.76
CA LEU A 48 1.78 8.97 -0.10
C LEU A 48 2.77 8.08 0.66
N HIS A 49 2.75 6.81 0.28
CA HIS A 49 3.76 5.85 0.68
C HIS A 49 4.78 5.70 -0.45
N PRO A 50 6.05 5.48 -0.13
CA PRO A 50 7.08 5.36 -1.17
C PRO A 50 6.98 4.04 -1.92
N SER A 51 7.66 3.97 -3.05
CA SER A 51 7.88 2.71 -3.76
C SER A 51 8.71 1.74 -2.91
N ASN A 52 8.80 0.50 -3.37
CA ASN A 52 9.55 -0.57 -2.71
C ASN A 52 8.99 -0.90 -1.33
N THR A 53 7.67 -0.92 -1.22
CA THR A 53 6.96 -1.33 -0.02
C THR A 53 5.97 -2.43 -0.39
N ILE A 54 5.44 -3.10 0.62
CA ILE A 54 4.47 -4.19 0.43
C ILE A 54 3.16 -3.78 1.09
N THR A 55 2.06 -3.89 0.34
CA THR A 55 0.72 -3.62 0.87
C THR A 55 0.06 -4.93 1.26
N VAL A 56 -0.60 -4.95 2.42
CA VAL A 56 -1.31 -6.12 2.93
C VAL A 56 -2.72 -5.71 3.31
N SER A 57 -3.70 -6.34 2.69
CA SER A 57 -5.10 -6.15 3.07
C SER A 57 -5.42 -6.99 4.30
N TYR A 58 -6.04 -6.38 5.29
CA TYR A 58 -6.49 -7.11 6.48
C TYR A 58 -8.00 -7.07 6.65
N ASN A 59 -8.72 -6.54 5.67
CA ASN A 59 -10.17 -6.41 5.71
C ASN A 59 -10.76 -7.16 4.53
N GLY A 60 -11.59 -8.14 4.79
CA GLY A 60 -12.23 -8.93 3.75
C GLY A 60 -11.39 -10.10 3.31
N SER A 61 -10.59 -9.95 2.26
CA SER A 61 -9.74 -11.01 1.76
C SER A 61 -8.57 -11.27 2.69
N VAL A 62 -8.32 -12.52 2.98
CA VAL A 62 -7.28 -12.90 3.92
C VAL A 62 -5.92 -12.91 3.23
N GLY A 63 -5.00 -12.11 3.77
CA GLY A 63 -3.59 -12.23 3.45
C GLY A 63 -3.17 -11.79 2.05
N GLU A 64 -3.95 -10.98 1.36
CA GLU A 64 -3.55 -10.48 0.05
C GLU A 64 -2.43 -9.45 0.22
N ALA A 65 -1.26 -9.78 -0.30
CA ALA A 65 -0.08 -8.93 -0.20
C ALA A 65 0.46 -8.64 -1.60
N PHE A 66 0.81 -7.37 -1.84
CA PHE A 66 1.33 -6.94 -3.12
C PHE A 66 2.54 -6.04 -2.95
N TYR A 67 3.55 -6.26 -3.77
CA TYR A 67 4.71 -5.38 -3.84
C TYR A 67 4.36 -4.15 -4.69
N GLN A 68 4.65 -2.96 -4.17
CA GLN A 68 4.39 -1.71 -4.87
C GLN A 68 5.71 -1.11 -5.35
N ASP A 69 5.85 -1.01 -6.64
CA ASP A 69 7.06 -0.49 -7.28
C ASP A 69 6.99 1.01 -7.59
N GLU A 70 5.88 1.65 -7.26
CA GLU A 70 5.70 3.10 -7.41
C GLU A 70 5.03 3.66 -6.16
N ALA A 71 5.15 4.96 -5.96
CA ALA A 71 4.47 5.64 -4.85
C ALA A 71 2.95 5.50 -5.00
N PHE A 72 2.26 5.44 -3.88
CA PHE A 72 0.82 5.15 -3.87
C PHE A 72 0.16 5.73 -2.61
N TRP A 73 -1.16 5.79 -2.64
CA TRP A 73 -2.00 6.06 -1.48
C TRP A 73 -2.62 4.74 -1.04
N ALA A 74 -2.49 4.39 0.24
CA ALA A 74 -3.11 3.19 0.79
C ALA A 74 -4.34 3.57 1.61
N SER A 75 -5.43 2.83 1.43
CA SER A 75 -6.65 3.08 2.19
C SER A 75 -6.48 2.64 3.64
N ASP A 76 -7.44 2.99 4.50
CA ASP A 76 -7.35 2.73 5.95
C ASP A 76 -7.51 1.25 6.31
N ASP A 77 -7.86 0.39 5.36
CA ASP A 77 -7.92 -1.06 5.57
C ASP A 77 -6.68 -1.78 5.01
N ILE A 78 -5.62 -1.04 4.71
CA ILE A 78 -4.37 -1.57 4.18
C ILE A 78 -3.24 -1.27 5.16
N ASN A 79 -2.44 -2.28 5.46
CA ASN A 79 -1.17 -2.11 6.14
C ASN A 79 -0.05 -2.03 5.11
N VAL A 80 0.90 -1.13 5.32
CA VAL A 80 2.05 -0.98 4.44
C VAL A 80 3.29 -1.41 5.20
N LEU A 81 4.02 -2.36 4.64
CA LEU A 81 5.25 -2.87 5.23
C LEU A 81 6.43 -2.14 4.61
N TYR A 82 7.12 -1.37 5.44
CA TYR A 82 8.32 -0.63 5.04
C TYR A 82 9.54 -1.48 5.39
N PRO A 83 10.32 -1.91 4.39
CA PRO A 83 11.50 -2.72 4.70
C PRO A 83 12.53 -1.90 5.47
N LYS A 84 13.12 -2.52 6.49
CA LYS A 84 14.21 -1.93 7.27
C LYS A 84 15.57 -2.23 6.65
N PHE A 85 15.57 -2.84 5.49
CA PHE A 85 16.77 -3.21 4.75
C PHE A 85 16.54 -2.87 3.28
N GLU A 86 17.62 -2.76 2.55
CA GLU A 86 17.51 -2.53 1.11
C GLU A 86 16.99 -3.79 0.43
N ILE A 87 15.92 -3.65 -0.34
CA ILE A 87 15.37 -4.74 -1.12
C ILE A 87 16.08 -4.78 -2.45
N ASP A 88 16.68 -5.93 -2.74
CA ASP A 88 17.47 -6.14 -3.94
C ASP A 88 16.79 -7.18 -4.80
N PHE A 89 16.28 -6.76 -5.95
CA PHE A 89 15.56 -7.63 -6.86
C PHE A 89 16.41 -7.89 -8.09
N TYR A 90 16.92 -9.08 -8.19
CA TYR A 90 17.63 -9.53 -9.38
C TYR A 90 16.82 -10.53 -10.16
#